data_ce016625c05a20f30c374df2f54f0f22
#
_entry.id   ce016625c05a20f30c374df2f54f0f22
#
_cell.length_a   1.000
_cell.length_b   1.000
_cell.length_c   1.000
_cell.angle_alpha   90.00
_cell.angle_beta   90.00
_cell.angle_gamma   90.00
#
_symmetry.space_group_name_H-M   'P 1'
#
loop_
_entity.id
_entity.type
_entity.pdbx_description
1 polymer ?
#
loop_
_entity_poly.entity_id
_entity_poly.type
_entity_poly.pdbx_seq_one_letter_code
_entity_poly.pdbx_strand_id
1 'polypeptide(L)'
;SLAARDVIDEQFGGLSSQSAVVVIQSASTPIDDPAFQQVITDVNALIVAEPGFGQPMPAQPGMDGMTVMIQAGAEVDPTEAVRSAGELGDEISDLSAEVAGDEITVALTGSPAFWDDFNEVNREGMLKAEILTWPVTAVILVIAFGTLAAAGLPLVLTAAGLLASMGVLYGITQVTDLSIWTLNFAMMFALALGIDYALFIVTRYRAALHAHPEDPQHAAGIAMDTAGKAVLFSG
;
A
#
# COMPACT_ATOMS: atom_id res chain seq x y z
N SER A 1 -13.58 -19.62 -5.87
CA SER A 1 -13.11 -19.70 -7.27
C SER A 1 -13.70 -18.52 -8.05
N LEU A 2 -13.02 -18.02 -9.05
CA LEU A 2 -13.49 -16.93 -9.91
C LEU A 2 -14.93 -17.19 -10.41
N ALA A 3 -15.21 -18.39 -10.90
CA ALA A 3 -16.55 -18.77 -11.38
C ALA A 3 -17.66 -18.68 -10.32
N ALA A 4 -17.37 -18.92 -9.06
CA ALA A 4 -18.37 -18.75 -7.98
C ALA A 4 -18.62 -17.26 -7.71
N ARG A 5 -17.59 -16.44 -7.84
CA ARG A 5 -17.69 -15.00 -7.70
C ARG A 5 -18.53 -14.40 -8.82
N ASP A 6 -18.23 -14.76 -10.08
CA ASP A 6 -18.99 -14.27 -11.23
C ASP A 6 -20.50 -14.57 -11.12
N VAL A 7 -20.87 -15.78 -10.65
CA VAL A 7 -22.27 -16.15 -10.41
C VAL A 7 -22.89 -15.30 -9.27
N ILE A 8 -22.14 -14.99 -8.22
CA ILE A 8 -22.65 -14.21 -7.11
C ILE A 8 -22.80 -12.73 -7.54
N ASP A 9 -21.84 -12.19 -8.26
CA ASP A 9 -21.87 -10.81 -8.74
C ASP A 9 -23.04 -10.61 -9.73
N GLU A 10 -23.31 -11.58 -10.63
CA GLU A 10 -24.48 -11.56 -11.51
C GLU A 10 -25.82 -11.66 -10.77
N GLN A 11 -25.88 -12.42 -9.67
CA GLN A 11 -27.13 -12.69 -8.96
C GLN A 11 -27.44 -11.65 -7.86
N PHE A 12 -26.43 -10.99 -7.32
CA PHE A 12 -26.51 -10.08 -6.18
C PHE A 12 -25.99 -8.66 -6.45
N GLY A 13 -25.73 -8.30 -7.73
CA GLY A 13 -25.34 -6.94 -8.09
C GLY A 13 -24.08 -6.44 -7.40
N GLY A 14 -23.03 -7.27 -7.31
CA GLY A 14 -21.76 -6.90 -6.68
C GLY A 14 -21.76 -6.91 -5.16
N LEU A 15 -22.86 -7.23 -4.49
CA LEU A 15 -23.02 -7.19 -3.02
C LEU A 15 -22.31 -8.31 -2.25
N SER A 16 -21.59 -9.21 -2.93
CA SER A 16 -21.16 -10.47 -2.34
C SER A 16 -19.94 -10.41 -1.44
N SER A 17 -18.94 -9.62 -1.77
CA SER A 17 -17.67 -9.57 -1.01
C SER A 17 -16.95 -8.24 -1.10
N GLN A 18 -17.34 -7.38 -2.04
CA GLN A 18 -16.69 -6.12 -2.36
C GLN A 18 -17.73 -4.99 -2.33
N SER A 19 -18.36 -4.78 -1.18
CA SER A 19 -19.33 -3.69 -1.00
C SER A 19 -18.76 -2.58 -0.14
N ALA A 20 -19.01 -1.34 -0.57
CA ALA A 20 -18.88 -0.17 0.27
C ALA A 20 -20.14 -0.05 1.14
N VAL A 21 -19.96 0.31 2.39
CA VAL A 21 -21.03 0.55 3.34
C VAL A 21 -20.81 1.92 3.96
N VAL A 22 -21.74 2.84 3.76
CA VAL A 22 -21.71 4.14 4.43
C VAL A 22 -22.64 4.11 5.64
N VAL A 23 -22.10 4.46 6.78
CA VAL A 23 -22.84 4.58 8.04
C VAL A 23 -23.01 6.05 8.36
N ILE A 24 -24.26 6.48 8.50
CA ILE A 24 -24.62 7.84 8.92
C ILE A 24 -25.20 7.71 10.32
N GLN A 25 -24.64 8.41 11.29
CA GLN A 25 -25.10 8.37 12.68
C GLN A 25 -25.19 9.77 13.26
N SER A 26 -26.22 10.02 14.07
CA SER A 26 -26.33 11.23 14.87
C SER A 26 -26.47 10.91 16.34
N ALA A 27 -25.96 11.79 17.19
CA ALA A 27 -26.13 11.71 18.64
C ALA A 27 -27.48 12.29 19.10
N SER A 28 -28.10 13.18 18.33
CA SER A 28 -29.30 13.95 18.78
C SER A 28 -30.37 14.11 17.70
N THR A 29 -30.00 14.01 16.40
CA THR A 29 -30.87 14.28 15.25
C THR A 29 -31.52 12.97 14.77
N PRO A 30 -32.85 12.82 14.83
CA PRO A 30 -33.53 11.63 14.34
C PRO A 30 -33.45 11.49 12.83
N ILE A 31 -33.59 10.26 12.34
CA ILE A 31 -33.53 9.93 10.88
C ILE A 31 -34.57 10.74 10.09
N ASP A 32 -35.74 11.02 10.66
CA ASP A 32 -36.83 11.74 9.97
C ASP A 32 -36.59 13.26 9.89
N ASP A 33 -35.54 13.78 10.50
CA ASP A 33 -35.16 15.19 10.42
C ASP A 33 -34.74 15.56 9.01
N PRO A 34 -35.18 16.71 8.48
CA PRO A 34 -34.78 17.17 7.15
C PRO A 34 -33.26 17.27 6.94
N ALA A 35 -32.48 17.66 7.96
CA ALA A 35 -31.02 17.72 7.88
C ALA A 35 -30.42 16.33 7.69
N PHE A 36 -30.90 15.33 8.44
CA PHE A 36 -30.46 13.95 8.29
C PHE A 36 -30.82 13.37 6.92
N GLN A 37 -32.02 13.67 6.42
CA GLN A 37 -32.48 13.22 5.09
C GLN A 37 -31.68 13.87 3.96
N GLN A 38 -31.20 15.09 4.14
CA GLN A 38 -30.30 15.74 3.20
C GLN A 38 -28.96 14.98 3.13
N VAL A 39 -28.36 14.62 4.27
CA VAL A 39 -27.11 13.85 4.31
C VAL A 39 -27.26 12.50 3.62
N ILE A 40 -28.40 11.80 3.81
CA ILE A 40 -28.69 10.55 3.08
C ILE A 40 -28.69 10.80 1.57
N THR A 41 -29.27 11.91 1.14
CA THR A 41 -29.33 12.28 -0.29
C THR A 41 -27.95 12.57 -0.85
N ASP A 42 -27.12 13.32 -0.12
CA ASP A 42 -25.78 13.67 -0.52
C ASP A 42 -24.87 12.44 -0.57
N VAL A 43 -24.93 11.55 0.41
CA VAL A 43 -24.20 10.26 0.40
C VAL A 43 -24.60 9.40 -0.81
N ASN A 44 -25.90 9.31 -1.13
CA ASN A 44 -26.35 8.58 -2.32
C ASN A 44 -25.79 9.21 -3.61
N ALA A 45 -25.72 10.53 -3.67
CA ALA A 45 -25.16 11.24 -4.83
C ALA A 45 -23.67 10.96 -4.99
N LEU A 46 -22.89 10.95 -3.90
CA LEU A 46 -21.48 10.60 -3.91
C LEU A 46 -21.24 9.17 -4.39
N ILE A 47 -22.00 8.20 -3.86
CA ILE A 47 -21.88 6.79 -4.29
C ILE A 47 -22.19 6.64 -5.79
N VAL A 48 -23.23 7.31 -6.30
CA VAL A 48 -23.61 7.25 -7.72
C VAL A 48 -22.57 7.94 -8.61
N ALA A 49 -21.89 8.96 -8.12
CA ALA A 49 -20.84 9.66 -8.84
C ALA A 49 -19.55 8.83 -8.97
N GLU A 50 -19.30 7.88 -8.05
CA GLU A 50 -18.11 7.05 -8.03
C GLU A 50 -18.27 5.83 -8.97
N PRO A 51 -17.46 5.76 -10.07
CA PRO A 51 -17.64 4.72 -11.11
C PRO A 51 -17.37 3.29 -10.64
N GLY A 52 -16.68 3.12 -9.52
CA GLY A 52 -16.31 1.80 -8.99
C GLY A 52 -17.45 1.06 -8.30
N PHE A 53 -18.53 1.77 -7.96
CA PHE A 53 -19.67 1.21 -7.25
C PHE A 53 -20.97 1.34 -8.05
N GLY A 54 -21.83 0.33 -7.90
CA GLY A 54 -23.17 0.32 -8.49
C GLY A 54 -24.14 1.19 -7.71
N GLN A 55 -25.40 1.10 -8.10
CA GLN A 55 -26.47 1.85 -7.46
C GLN A 55 -26.55 1.53 -5.96
N PRO A 56 -26.65 2.54 -5.08
CA PRO A 56 -26.81 2.32 -3.64
C PRO A 56 -28.12 1.61 -3.35
N MET A 57 -28.08 0.68 -2.41
CA MET A 57 -29.28 0.06 -1.89
C MET A 57 -30.12 1.04 -1.06
N PRO A 58 -31.42 0.81 -0.92
CA PRO A 58 -32.24 1.62 -0.03
C PRO A 58 -31.62 1.73 1.36
N ALA A 59 -31.61 2.93 1.90
CA ALA A 59 -31.11 3.24 3.22
C ALA A 59 -31.78 2.35 4.29
N GLN A 60 -30.98 1.66 5.08
CA GLN A 60 -31.45 0.74 6.14
C GLN A 60 -31.32 1.43 7.49
N PRO A 61 -32.46 1.75 8.16
CA PRO A 61 -32.44 2.38 9.47
C PRO A 61 -32.01 1.40 10.56
N GLY A 62 -31.17 1.88 11.47
CA GLY A 62 -30.88 1.19 12.73
C GLY A 62 -32.08 1.18 13.69
N MET A 63 -32.02 0.26 14.65
CA MET A 63 -33.10 0.14 15.67
C MET A 63 -33.15 1.33 16.65
N ASP A 64 -32.11 2.13 16.69
CA ASP A 64 -31.98 3.33 17.53
C ASP A 64 -32.70 4.57 16.95
N GLY A 65 -33.12 4.52 15.67
CA GLY A 65 -33.74 5.64 14.97
C GLY A 65 -32.82 6.84 14.71
N MET A 66 -31.52 6.66 14.89
CA MET A 66 -30.46 7.68 14.73
C MET A 66 -29.28 7.23 13.86
N THR A 67 -29.36 6.00 13.37
CA THR A 67 -28.32 5.42 12.50
C THR A 67 -28.95 4.93 11.21
N VAL A 68 -28.25 5.16 10.09
CA VAL A 68 -28.63 4.64 8.77
C VAL A 68 -27.40 4.00 8.12
N MET A 69 -27.61 2.87 7.45
CA MET A 69 -26.61 2.23 6.59
C MET A 69 -27.05 2.27 5.13
N ILE A 70 -26.13 2.64 4.25
CA ILE A 70 -26.30 2.59 2.81
C ILE A 70 -25.20 1.70 2.24
N GLN A 71 -25.58 0.75 1.42
CA GLN A 71 -24.64 -0.23 0.84
C GLN A 71 -24.64 -0.16 -0.67
N ALA A 72 -23.46 -0.21 -1.28
CA ALA A 72 -23.28 -0.33 -2.73
C ALA A 72 -22.29 -1.43 -3.06
N GLY A 73 -22.61 -2.27 -4.02
CA GLY A 73 -21.71 -3.32 -4.52
C GLY A 73 -20.67 -2.76 -5.47
N ALA A 74 -19.45 -3.29 -5.47
CA ALA A 74 -18.45 -2.94 -6.45
C ALA A 74 -18.77 -3.60 -7.80
N GLU A 75 -18.71 -2.80 -8.88
CA GLU A 75 -18.92 -3.25 -10.27
C GLU A 75 -17.59 -3.43 -11.02
N VAL A 76 -16.47 -3.20 -10.35
CA VAL A 76 -15.11 -3.29 -10.88
C VAL A 76 -14.33 -4.42 -10.20
N ASP A 77 -13.11 -4.67 -10.66
CA ASP A 77 -12.24 -5.66 -10.01
C ASP A 77 -11.82 -5.23 -8.58
N PRO A 78 -11.36 -6.16 -7.72
CA PRO A 78 -11.05 -5.84 -6.33
C PRO A 78 -10.00 -4.76 -6.13
N THR A 79 -9.03 -4.64 -7.04
CA THR A 79 -7.95 -3.65 -6.90
C THR A 79 -8.49 -2.27 -7.22
N GLU A 80 -9.34 -2.19 -8.24
CA GLU A 80 -10.02 -0.95 -8.60
C GLU A 80 -11.06 -0.57 -7.55
N ALA A 81 -11.82 -1.53 -7.00
CA ALA A 81 -12.77 -1.27 -5.92
C ALA A 81 -12.11 -0.68 -4.67
N VAL A 82 -10.89 -1.10 -4.32
CA VAL A 82 -10.11 -0.52 -3.21
C VAL A 82 -9.76 0.94 -3.51
N ARG A 83 -9.30 1.25 -4.73
CA ARG A 83 -8.99 2.62 -5.13
C ARG A 83 -10.21 3.53 -5.11
N SER A 84 -11.33 3.07 -5.70
CA SER A 84 -12.59 3.80 -5.68
C SER A 84 -13.14 4.00 -4.27
N ALA A 85 -12.90 3.05 -3.35
CA ALA A 85 -13.25 3.23 -1.94
C ALA A 85 -12.41 4.31 -1.26
N GLY A 86 -11.14 4.47 -1.62
CA GLY A 86 -10.30 5.57 -1.15
C GLY A 86 -10.83 6.93 -1.63
N GLU A 87 -11.11 7.07 -2.94
CA GLU A 87 -11.66 8.30 -3.52
C GLU A 87 -13.01 8.65 -2.88
N LEU A 88 -13.92 7.68 -2.73
CA LEU A 88 -15.21 7.86 -2.03
C LEU A 88 -15.00 8.17 -0.54
N GLY A 89 -14.00 7.58 0.11
CA GLY A 89 -13.67 7.81 1.51
C GLY A 89 -13.27 9.25 1.79
N ASP A 90 -12.46 9.85 0.91
CA ASP A 90 -12.08 11.25 1.00
C ASP A 90 -13.31 12.17 0.88
N GLU A 91 -14.20 11.94 -0.10
CA GLU A 91 -15.44 12.71 -0.27
C GLU A 91 -16.41 12.54 0.92
N ILE A 92 -16.51 11.33 1.46
CA ILE A 92 -17.33 11.07 2.67
C ILE A 92 -16.73 11.75 3.91
N SER A 93 -15.41 11.81 4.02
CA SER A 93 -14.74 12.52 5.11
C SER A 93 -14.98 14.03 5.05
N ASP A 94 -14.93 14.61 3.85
CA ASP A 94 -15.23 16.02 3.63
C ASP A 94 -16.70 16.33 3.96
N LEU A 95 -17.64 15.52 3.48
CA LEU A 95 -19.05 15.64 3.84
C LEU A 95 -19.26 15.53 5.36
N SER A 96 -18.61 14.56 6.02
CA SER A 96 -18.70 14.36 7.47
C SER A 96 -18.20 15.59 8.24
N ALA A 97 -17.13 16.23 7.77
CA ALA A 97 -16.62 17.47 8.35
C ALA A 97 -17.59 18.64 8.17
N GLU A 98 -18.28 18.72 7.03
CA GLU A 98 -19.28 19.76 6.75
C GLU A 98 -20.50 19.64 7.66
N VAL A 99 -21.01 18.41 7.86
CA VAL A 99 -22.22 18.16 8.66
C VAL A 99 -21.95 17.93 10.16
N ALA A 100 -20.68 18.00 10.59
CA ALA A 100 -20.33 17.80 12.01
C ALA A 100 -20.98 18.83 12.95
N GLY A 101 -21.33 20.04 12.44
CA GLY A 101 -22.08 21.05 13.19
C GLY A 101 -23.49 20.65 13.58
N ASP A 102 -24.08 19.71 12.87
CA ASP A 102 -25.41 19.13 13.14
C ASP A 102 -25.35 17.85 13.96
N GLU A 103 -24.20 17.55 14.55
CA GLU A 103 -23.92 16.32 15.32
C GLU A 103 -24.12 15.02 14.50
N ILE A 104 -24.04 15.12 13.17
CA ILE A 104 -24.12 13.99 12.24
C ILE A 104 -22.70 13.57 11.86
N THR A 105 -22.43 12.28 11.95
CA THR A 105 -21.18 11.68 11.52
C THR A 105 -21.45 10.74 10.35
N VAL A 106 -20.63 10.84 9.30
CA VAL A 106 -20.69 9.95 8.16
C VAL A 106 -19.37 9.20 8.07
N ALA A 107 -19.42 7.89 7.92
CA ALA A 107 -18.23 7.04 7.84
C ALA A 107 -18.40 5.98 6.76
N LEU A 108 -17.35 5.81 5.95
CA LEU A 108 -17.24 4.72 4.99
C LEU A 108 -16.63 3.49 5.68
N THR A 109 -17.16 2.31 5.37
CA THR A 109 -16.62 1.00 5.79
C THR A 109 -16.93 -0.05 4.70
N GLY A 110 -16.62 -1.29 4.98
CA GLY A 110 -16.75 -2.38 4.02
C GLY A 110 -15.39 -2.91 3.59
N SER A 111 -15.37 -4.00 2.84
CA SER A 111 -14.11 -4.65 2.48
C SER A 111 -13.17 -3.75 1.66
N PRO A 112 -13.62 -3.04 0.61
CA PRO A 112 -12.75 -2.15 -0.15
C PRO A 112 -12.16 -1.01 0.69
N ALA A 113 -12.98 -0.34 1.50
CA ALA A 113 -12.54 0.74 2.38
C ALA A 113 -11.53 0.25 3.43
N PHE A 114 -11.77 -0.92 4.04
CA PHE A 114 -10.82 -1.51 4.98
C PHE A 114 -9.45 -1.77 4.32
N TRP A 115 -9.43 -2.26 3.08
CA TRP A 115 -8.18 -2.52 2.39
C TRP A 115 -7.48 -1.25 1.96
N ASP A 116 -8.22 -0.19 1.64
CA ASP A 116 -7.65 1.12 1.34
C ASP A 116 -6.97 1.72 2.58
N ASP A 117 -7.69 1.85 3.68
CA ASP A 117 -7.15 2.30 4.97
C ASP A 117 -5.93 1.48 5.40
N PHE A 118 -6.00 0.15 5.24
CA PHE A 118 -4.90 -0.73 5.59
C PHE A 118 -3.66 -0.46 4.73
N ASN A 119 -3.85 -0.26 3.43
CA ASN A 119 -2.75 0.04 2.51
C ASN A 119 -2.11 1.40 2.83
N GLU A 120 -2.92 2.42 3.13
CA GLU A 120 -2.43 3.75 3.48
C GLU A 120 -1.63 3.72 4.79
N VAL A 121 -2.17 3.11 5.85
CA VAL A 121 -1.46 2.95 7.14
C VAL A 121 -0.17 2.15 6.97
N ASN A 122 -0.20 1.08 6.16
CA ASN A 122 0.98 0.27 5.89
C ASN A 122 2.04 1.06 5.11
N ARG A 123 1.63 1.82 4.09
CA ARG A 123 2.51 2.71 3.30
C ARG A 123 3.17 3.77 4.17
N GLU A 124 2.39 4.45 5.01
CA GLU A 124 2.93 5.43 5.96
C GLU A 124 3.90 4.79 6.96
N GLY A 125 3.55 3.63 7.50
CA GLY A 125 4.41 2.87 8.41
C GLY A 125 5.74 2.49 7.78
N MET A 126 5.71 2.02 6.54
CA MET A 126 6.93 1.72 5.77
C MET A 126 7.79 2.96 5.55
N LEU A 127 7.21 4.08 5.09
CA LEU A 127 7.95 5.32 4.87
C LEU A 127 8.59 5.84 6.17
N LYS A 128 7.86 5.82 7.28
CA LYS A 128 8.39 6.21 8.60
C LYS A 128 9.54 5.29 9.03
N ALA A 129 9.40 3.99 8.84
CA ALA A 129 10.45 3.02 9.13
C ALA A 129 11.70 3.25 8.26
N GLU A 130 11.53 3.50 6.97
CA GLU A 130 12.64 3.77 6.06
C GLU A 130 13.38 5.05 6.42
N ILE A 131 12.67 6.16 6.67
CA ILE A 131 13.27 7.45 7.07
C ILE A 131 14.12 7.29 8.33
N LEU A 132 13.73 6.42 9.27
CA LEU A 132 14.51 6.15 10.48
C LEU A 132 15.66 5.16 10.21
N THR A 133 15.40 4.11 9.45
CA THR A 133 16.36 3.00 9.26
C THR A 133 17.54 3.40 8.36
N TRP A 134 17.32 4.18 7.31
CA TRP A 134 18.38 4.58 6.40
C TRP A 134 19.50 5.38 7.08
N PRO A 135 19.23 6.43 7.89
CA PRO A 135 20.28 7.15 8.61
C PRO A 135 21.01 6.26 9.62
N VAL A 136 20.27 5.42 10.35
CA VAL A 136 20.87 4.49 11.34
C VAL A 136 21.80 3.51 10.64
N THR A 137 21.36 2.91 9.54
CA THR A 137 22.17 2.00 8.73
C THR A 137 23.40 2.72 8.16
N ALA A 138 23.26 3.94 7.65
CA ALA A 138 24.36 4.73 7.15
C ALA A 138 25.41 4.98 8.23
N VAL A 139 25.00 5.35 9.45
CA VAL A 139 25.92 5.55 10.60
C VAL A 139 26.64 4.24 10.95
N ILE A 140 25.93 3.13 11.04
CA ILE A 140 26.53 1.81 11.31
C ILE A 140 27.55 1.45 10.23
N LEU A 141 27.22 1.66 8.96
CA LEU A 141 28.13 1.39 7.85
C LEU A 141 29.36 2.30 7.87
N VAL A 142 29.22 3.58 8.23
CA VAL A 142 30.36 4.50 8.38
C VAL A 142 31.28 4.03 9.49
N ILE A 143 30.73 3.61 10.63
CA ILE A 143 31.52 3.06 11.75
C ILE A 143 32.22 1.76 11.31
N ALA A 144 31.54 0.86 10.64
CA ALA A 144 32.08 -0.42 10.17
C ALA A 144 33.16 -0.27 9.11
N PHE A 145 32.98 0.66 8.18
CA PHE A 145 33.90 0.85 7.06
C PHE A 145 34.90 1.97 7.26
N GLY A 146 34.71 2.86 8.22
CA GLY A 146 35.63 3.95 8.55
C GLY A 146 35.64 5.11 7.55
N THR A 147 34.92 5.05 6.43
CA THR A 147 34.81 6.13 5.44
C THR A 147 33.43 6.23 4.83
N LEU A 148 32.98 7.46 4.55
CA LEU A 148 31.69 7.73 3.88
C LEU A 148 31.59 7.08 2.49
N ALA A 149 32.69 7.09 1.73
CA ALA A 149 32.69 6.48 0.39
C ALA A 149 32.46 4.97 0.43
N ALA A 150 33.11 4.27 1.38
CA ALA A 150 32.93 2.82 1.52
C ALA A 150 31.56 2.45 2.09
N ALA A 151 31.00 3.28 2.99
CA ALA A 151 29.66 3.12 3.54
C ALA A 151 28.56 3.40 2.49
N GLY A 152 28.81 4.35 1.60
CA GLY A 152 27.86 4.72 0.54
C GLY A 152 27.69 3.65 -0.54
N LEU A 153 28.72 2.86 -0.81
CA LEU A 153 28.66 1.83 -1.87
C LEU A 153 27.52 0.80 -1.65
N PRO A 154 27.38 0.17 -0.50
CA PRO A 154 26.25 -0.74 -0.24
C PRO A 154 24.90 -0.08 -0.43
N LEU A 155 24.74 1.16 0.06
CA LEU A 155 23.48 1.90 -0.05
C LEU A 155 23.11 2.20 -1.52
N VAL A 156 24.08 2.66 -2.32
CA VAL A 156 23.87 2.93 -3.74
C VAL A 156 23.53 1.65 -4.51
N LEU A 157 24.25 0.55 -4.23
CA LEU A 157 23.98 -0.75 -4.85
C LEU A 157 22.60 -1.29 -4.49
N THR A 158 22.18 -1.15 -3.23
CA THR A 158 20.84 -1.54 -2.78
C THR A 158 19.76 -0.69 -3.43
N ALA A 159 19.96 0.63 -3.52
CA ALA A 159 19.02 1.52 -4.19
C ALA A 159 18.90 1.18 -5.69
N ALA A 160 20.01 0.91 -6.37
CA ALA A 160 20.01 0.49 -7.78
C ALA A 160 19.30 -0.86 -7.97
N GLY A 161 19.54 -1.82 -7.08
CA GLY A 161 18.86 -3.12 -7.07
C GLY A 161 17.35 -2.99 -6.84
N LEU A 162 16.94 -2.11 -5.93
CA LEU A 162 15.53 -1.82 -5.67
C LEU A 162 14.84 -1.22 -6.91
N LEU A 163 15.46 -0.24 -7.56
CA LEU A 163 14.94 0.34 -8.79
C LEU A 163 14.82 -0.69 -9.92
N ALA A 164 15.81 -1.56 -10.06
CA ALA A 164 15.77 -2.65 -11.04
C ALA A 164 14.63 -3.65 -10.74
N SER A 165 14.45 -4.02 -9.48
CA SER A 165 13.38 -4.91 -9.03
C SER A 165 11.99 -4.29 -9.27
N MET A 166 11.83 -3.01 -9.01
CA MET A 166 10.59 -2.27 -9.32
C MET A 166 10.30 -2.26 -10.83
N GLY A 167 11.33 -2.08 -11.66
CA GLY A 167 11.19 -2.15 -13.11
C GLY A 167 10.74 -3.53 -13.60
N VAL A 168 11.29 -4.60 -13.03
CA VAL A 168 10.87 -5.98 -13.34
C VAL A 168 9.42 -6.22 -12.88
N LEU A 169 9.07 -5.83 -11.67
CA LEU A 169 7.69 -5.95 -11.16
C LEU A 169 6.70 -5.19 -12.05
N TYR A 170 7.03 -3.96 -12.43
CA TYR A 170 6.21 -3.19 -13.37
C TYR A 170 6.05 -3.91 -14.73
N GLY A 171 7.11 -4.54 -15.24
CA GLY A 171 7.02 -5.36 -16.45
C GLY A 171 6.07 -6.57 -16.28
N ILE A 172 6.09 -7.21 -15.10
CA ILE A 172 5.20 -8.34 -14.80
C ILE A 172 3.74 -7.90 -14.70
N THR A 173 3.44 -6.71 -14.13
CA THR A 173 2.07 -6.20 -14.05
C THR A 173 1.42 -5.96 -15.42
N GLN A 174 2.21 -5.84 -16.49
CA GLN A 174 1.67 -5.71 -17.85
C GLN A 174 1.09 -7.02 -18.41
N VAL A 175 1.38 -8.15 -17.79
CA VAL A 175 0.97 -9.50 -18.29
C VAL A 175 0.17 -10.30 -17.26
N THR A 176 0.18 -9.90 -15.98
CA THR A 176 -0.56 -10.58 -14.90
C THR A 176 -0.85 -9.62 -13.76
N ASP A 177 -1.97 -9.83 -13.11
CA ASP A 177 -2.33 -9.09 -11.91
C ASP A 177 -1.45 -9.54 -10.75
N LEU A 178 -0.85 -8.58 -10.06
CA LEU A 178 -0.06 -8.82 -8.85
C LEU A 178 -0.85 -8.40 -7.62
N SER A 179 -0.76 -9.21 -6.58
CA SER A 179 -1.28 -8.83 -5.28
C SER A 179 -0.57 -7.57 -4.77
N ILE A 180 -1.31 -6.66 -4.12
CA ILE A 180 -0.76 -5.49 -3.43
C ILE A 180 0.36 -5.85 -2.44
N TRP A 181 0.30 -7.04 -1.85
CA TRP A 181 1.33 -7.59 -0.97
C TRP A 181 2.65 -7.86 -1.67
N THR A 182 2.63 -8.14 -2.98
CA THR A 182 3.84 -8.46 -3.75
C THR A 182 4.83 -7.31 -3.72
N LEU A 183 4.37 -6.08 -3.89
CA LEU A 183 5.23 -4.90 -3.85
C LEU A 183 5.83 -4.70 -2.45
N ASN A 184 5.02 -4.82 -1.41
CA ASN A 184 5.45 -4.65 -0.02
C ASN A 184 6.53 -5.67 0.37
N PHE A 185 6.31 -6.95 0.08
CA PHE A 185 7.29 -8.00 0.35
C PHE A 185 8.55 -7.83 -0.51
N ALA A 186 8.40 -7.49 -1.80
CA ALA A 186 9.54 -7.28 -2.69
C ALA A 186 10.44 -6.14 -2.19
N MET A 187 9.87 -5.00 -1.76
CA MET A 187 10.64 -3.89 -1.19
C MET A 187 11.34 -4.30 0.11
N MET A 188 10.63 -4.96 1.02
CA MET A 188 11.19 -5.40 2.29
C MET A 188 12.39 -6.36 2.09
N PHE A 189 12.24 -7.36 1.22
CA PHE A 189 13.32 -8.31 0.93
C PHE A 189 14.46 -7.65 0.14
N ALA A 190 14.17 -6.78 -0.82
CA ALA A 190 15.18 -6.09 -1.59
C ALA A 190 16.06 -5.19 -0.71
N LEU A 191 15.49 -4.49 0.27
CA LEU A 191 16.25 -3.70 1.23
C LEU A 191 17.08 -4.57 2.15
N ALA A 192 16.50 -5.60 2.77
CA ALA A 192 17.18 -6.46 3.71
C ALA A 192 18.35 -7.22 3.04
N LEU A 193 18.06 -7.96 1.97
CA LEU A 193 19.07 -8.76 1.27
C LEU A 193 20.05 -7.88 0.47
N GLY A 194 19.57 -6.76 -0.08
CA GLY A 194 20.39 -5.85 -0.87
C GLY A 194 21.54 -5.26 -0.06
N ILE A 195 21.27 -4.82 1.16
CA ILE A 195 22.31 -4.30 2.08
C ILE A 195 23.29 -5.41 2.46
N ASP A 196 22.80 -6.58 2.85
CA ASP A 196 23.63 -7.69 3.30
C ASP A 196 24.53 -8.21 2.17
N TYR A 197 24.00 -8.37 0.97
CA TYR A 197 24.78 -8.82 -0.19
C TYR A 197 25.80 -7.77 -0.64
N ALA A 198 25.39 -6.51 -0.67
CA ALA A 198 26.32 -5.42 -0.98
C ALA A 198 27.44 -5.33 0.05
N LEU A 199 27.13 -5.47 1.35
CA LEU A 199 28.10 -5.51 2.44
C LEU A 199 29.11 -6.63 2.22
N PHE A 200 28.65 -7.83 1.86
CA PHE A 200 29.51 -8.99 1.63
C PHE A 200 30.47 -8.78 0.46
N ILE A 201 30.00 -8.22 -0.65
CA ILE A 201 30.83 -7.89 -1.83
C ILE A 201 31.84 -6.78 -1.48
N VAL A 202 31.43 -5.71 -0.81
CA VAL A 202 32.30 -4.57 -0.47
C VAL A 202 33.38 -4.98 0.55
N THR A 203 33.06 -5.80 1.52
CA THR A 203 34.07 -6.29 2.49
C THR A 203 35.12 -7.15 1.78
N ARG A 204 34.70 -8.00 0.84
CA ARG A 204 35.63 -8.82 0.06
C ARG A 204 36.48 -7.99 -0.88
N TYR A 205 35.88 -6.98 -1.54
CA TYR A 205 36.61 -6.04 -2.37
C TYR A 205 37.70 -5.29 -1.57
N ARG A 206 37.38 -4.79 -0.37
CA ARG A 206 38.35 -4.10 0.49
C ARG A 206 39.49 -5.02 0.93
N ALA A 207 39.19 -6.26 1.29
CA ALA A 207 40.22 -7.24 1.62
C ALA A 207 41.17 -7.50 0.44
N ALA A 208 40.64 -7.65 -0.77
CA ALA A 208 41.43 -7.82 -1.98
C ALA A 208 42.22 -6.55 -2.33
N LEU A 209 41.65 -5.37 -2.20
CA LEU A 209 42.33 -4.10 -2.44
C LEU A 209 43.50 -3.85 -1.44
N HIS A 210 43.35 -4.29 -0.19
CA HIS A 210 44.43 -4.24 0.77
C HIS A 210 45.61 -5.13 0.39
N ALA A 211 45.35 -6.27 -0.25
CA ALA A 211 46.39 -7.16 -0.74
C ALA A 211 47.02 -6.69 -2.07
N HIS A 212 46.27 -5.95 -2.90
CA HIS A 212 46.68 -5.45 -4.20
C HIS A 212 46.33 -3.96 -4.38
N PRO A 213 47.00 -3.05 -3.63
CA PRO A 213 46.62 -1.64 -3.59
C PRO A 213 46.85 -0.89 -4.89
N GLU A 214 47.77 -1.38 -5.73
CA GLU A 214 48.09 -0.81 -7.06
C GLU A 214 47.12 -1.23 -8.15
N ASP A 215 46.28 -2.27 -7.94
CA ASP A 215 45.37 -2.79 -8.97
C ASP A 215 43.92 -2.95 -8.44
N PRO A 216 43.13 -1.84 -8.38
CA PRO A 216 41.74 -1.88 -7.98
C PRO A 216 40.84 -2.73 -8.87
N GLN A 217 41.22 -2.87 -10.17
CA GLN A 217 40.44 -3.69 -11.12
C GLN A 217 40.62 -5.18 -10.81
N HIS A 218 41.83 -5.60 -10.51
CA HIS A 218 42.12 -6.95 -10.08
C HIS A 218 41.42 -7.29 -8.76
N ALA A 219 41.44 -6.36 -7.79
CA ALA A 219 40.70 -6.50 -6.52
C ALA A 219 39.19 -6.65 -6.74
N ALA A 220 38.60 -5.89 -7.67
CA ALA A 220 37.18 -6.04 -8.04
C ALA A 220 36.91 -7.42 -8.68
N GLY A 221 37.78 -7.89 -9.55
CA GLY A 221 37.70 -9.23 -10.13
C GLY A 221 37.69 -10.33 -9.08
N ILE A 222 38.59 -10.28 -8.10
CA ILE A 222 38.64 -11.22 -6.97
C ILE A 222 37.33 -11.19 -6.16
N ALA A 223 36.80 -9.99 -5.89
CA ALA A 223 35.55 -9.84 -5.13
C ALA A 223 34.35 -10.45 -5.87
N MET A 224 34.26 -10.19 -7.17
CA MET A 224 33.16 -10.74 -7.99
C MET A 224 33.32 -12.24 -8.22
N ASP A 225 34.54 -12.74 -8.37
CA ASP A 225 34.80 -14.19 -8.56
C ASP A 225 34.52 -15.02 -7.29
N THR A 226 34.55 -14.40 -6.11
CA THR A 226 34.30 -15.04 -4.82
C THR A 226 32.94 -14.67 -4.25
N ALA A 227 32.81 -13.46 -3.70
CA ALA A 227 31.59 -12.99 -3.06
C ALA A 227 30.45 -12.80 -4.07
N GLY A 228 30.74 -12.27 -5.28
CA GLY A 228 29.73 -12.09 -6.31
C GLY A 228 29.11 -13.42 -6.78
N LYS A 229 29.93 -14.44 -6.98
CA LYS A 229 29.44 -15.80 -7.31
C LYS A 229 28.59 -16.37 -6.15
N ALA A 230 29.05 -16.23 -4.90
CA ALA A 230 28.29 -16.71 -3.76
C ALA A 230 26.92 -16.06 -3.67
N VAL A 231 26.82 -14.73 -3.84
CA VAL A 231 25.57 -13.99 -3.89
C VAL A 231 24.68 -14.45 -5.04
N LEU A 232 25.24 -14.65 -6.25
CA LEU A 232 24.47 -15.10 -7.41
C LEU A 232 23.85 -16.49 -7.22
N PHE A 233 24.52 -17.40 -6.50
CA PHE A 233 24.02 -18.76 -6.28
C PHE A 233 23.17 -18.91 -5.02
N SER A 234 23.23 -17.97 -4.07
CA SER A 234 22.46 -18.00 -2.83
C SER A 234 21.22 -17.11 -2.84
N GLY A 235 21.18 -16.12 -3.72
CA GLY A 235 20.05 -15.17 -3.92
C GLY A 235 19.19 -15.59 -5.05
#